data_d2e7e3596776a9e8afc5536d42671872
#
_entry.id   d2e7e3596776a9e8afc5536d42671872
#
_cell.length_a   1.000
_cell.length_b   1.000
_cell.length_c   1.000
_cell.angle_alpha   90.00
_cell.angle_beta   90.00
_cell.angle_gamma   90.00
#
_symmetry.space_group_name_H-M   'P 1'
#
loop_
_entity.id
_entity.type
_entity.pdbx_description
1 polymer ?
#
loop_
_entity_poly.entity_id
_entity_poly.type
_entity_poly.pdbx_seq_one_letter_code
_entity_poly.pdbx_strand_id
1 'polypeptide(L)'
;MSPTTAPVVPVRTAAAPVHIDAEPESGDFAIPAEGLTDGERLRALDRMDGYLTRKRRHLVGYQATQELAGSALDLARFMLSNINNLGDPFQSGGYKPNTKIVERAVLDYYARLWHAGRSYDPADPESYWGYMLSMGSTEGNMYALWNARDYLTRPGAPRPVAFYSEDTHYSFAKAVRVLGVDTFHAVGTADYPGECPLGGDWPAEVPSLPGPSGHSWDGPGAVDVDALAVLVEFFAAKGHPIFVNFNLGSTFKGAHDDVRGACERLLPVFERHGLLPAGGGDERRGFWIHVDGALGAGYAPFLRMAADDPAAYGWAPGPATGAPEFDFGLTLPNRTGEDVDLVASIAMSGHKWAGVPWPCGVFMTKAKYQLEPPTRPEYIGAPDSTFAGSRNGFSPLVLWDHLSRHSYRDQVERIRRSQELAGYLERRLHELEAETGVELWPARTPGAITVRFRKPSADLVAKWSLSCENVLTTPGDPTTLRGYVHVFLMPSVDRAKLDALLSDLARDPVILATPA
;
A
#
# COMPACT_ATOMS: atom_id res chain seq x y z
N MET A 1 13.47 -59.47 13.46
CA MET A 1 13.80 -58.10 13.02
C MET A 1 13.86 -58.15 11.49
N SER A 2 12.81 -57.77 10.81
CA SER A 2 12.79 -57.69 9.34
C SER A 2 13.36 -56.37 8.90
N PRO A 3 14.15 -56.27 7.82
CA PRO A 3 14.69 -55.02 7.34
C PRO A 3 13.60 -54.18 6.66
N THR A 4 13.41 -52.96 7.16
CA THR A 4 12.60 -51.94 6.54
C THR A 4 13.22 -51.49 5.22
N THR A 5 12.60 -51.84 4.11
CA THR A 5 12.97 -51.34 2.77
C THR A 5 12.64 -49.87 2.68
N ALA A 6 13.63 -49.04 2.37
CA ALA A 6 13.44 -47.63 2.06
C ALA A 6 12.56 -47.46 0.82
N PRO A 7 11.70 -46.41 0.76
CA PRO A 7 10.85 -46.19 -0.40
C PRO A 7 11.71 -45.85 -1.63
N VAL A 8 11.55 -46.65 -2.68
CA VAL A 8 12.16 -46.38 -3.99
C VAL A 8 11.48 -45.14 -4.58
N VAL A 9 12.25 -44.05 -4.73
CA VAL A 9 11.82 -42.87 -5.48
C VAL A 9 11.68 -43.30 -6.95
N PRO A 10 10.50 -43.16 -7.57
CA PRO A 10 10.34 -43.56 -8.97
C PRO A 10 11.22 -42.67 -9.87
N VAL A 11 12.03 -43.31 -10.69
CA VAL A 11 12.82 -42.65 -11.75
C VAL A 11 11.81 -41.99 -12.71
N ARG A 12 11.94 -40.67 -12.88
CA ARG A 12 11.16 -39.89 -13.85
C ARG A 12 11.35 -40.50 -15.25
N THR A 13 10.36 -41.18 -15.77
CA THR A 13 10.27 -41.45 -17.20
C THR A 13 10.09 -40.14 -17.94
N ALA A 14 10.94 -39.86 -18.92
CA ALA A 14 10.88 -38.66 -19.75
C ALA A 14 9.47 -38.54 -20.37
N ALA A 15 8.69 -37.60 -19.85
CA ALA A 15 7.42 -37.22 -20.44
C ALA A 15 7.66 -36.49 -21.77
N ALA A 16 6.74 -36.63 -22.74
CA ALA A 16 6.78 -35.90 -23.99
C ALA A 16 7.00 -34.38 -23.74
N PRO A 17 7.74 -33.66 -24.62
CA PRO A 17 8.03 -32.26 -24.41
C PRO A 17 6.71 -31.46 -24.30
N VAL A 18 6.44 -30.94 -23.13
CA VAL A 18 5.32 -30.01 -22.90
C VAL A 18 5.69 -28.71 -23.63
N HIS A 19 4.82 -28.20 -24.48
CA HIS A 19 4.95 -26.86 -25.05
C HIS A 19 4.81 -25.85 -23.89
N ILE A 20 5.94 -25.48 -23.27
CA ILE A 20 6.04 -24.59 -22.13
C ILE A 20 5.67 -23.14 -22.51
N ASP A 21 5.57 -22.82 -23.81
CA ASP A 21 5.42 -21.45 -24.32
C ASP A 21 3.97 -20.96 -24.42
N ALA A 22 2.97 -21.83 -24.36
CA ALA A 22 1.56 -21.42 -24.37
C ALA A 22 1.12 -20.87 -22.99
N GLU A 23 0.21 -19.89 -23.00
CA GLU A 23 -0.49 -19.50 -21.77
C GLU A 23 -1.33 -20.68 -21.25
N PRO A 24 -1.38 -20.89 -19.92
CA PRO A 24 -2.21 -21.93 -19.36
C PRO A 24 -3.69 -21.64 -19.58
N GLU A 25 -4.45 -22.66 -19.99
CA GLU A 25 -5.91 -22.58 -20.10
C GLU A 25 -6.57 -23.20 -18.86
N SER A 26 -7.82 -22.83 -18.59
CA SER A 26 -8.56 -23.39 -17.45
C SER A 26 -8.71 -24.91 -17.53
N GLY A 27 -8.77 -25.47 -18.75
CA GLY A 27 -8.81 -26.94 -19.01
C GLY A 27 -7.55 -27.66 -18.54
N ASP A 28 -6.40 -27.00 -18.50
CA ASP A 28 -5.14 -27.59 -18.01
C ASP A 28 -5.18 -27.92 -16.50
N PHE A 29 -6.11 -27.32 -15.77
CA PHE A 29 -6.27 -27.42 -14.31
C PHE A 29 -7.63 -27.99 -13.92
N ALA A 30 -8.40 -28.55 -14.88
CA ALA A 30 -9.67 -29.21 -14.58
C ALA A 30 -9.44 -30.38 -13.61
N ILE A 31 -10.25 -30.47 -12.57
CA ILE A 31 -10.19 -31.56 -11.58
C ILE A 31 -11.37 -32.48 -11.82
N PRO A 32 -11.15 -33.69 -12.38
CA PRO A 32 -12.20 -34.66 -12.56
C PRO A 32 -12.65 -35.26 -11.22
N ALA A 33 -13.84 -35.89 -11.20
CA ALA A 33 -14.41 -36.46 -9.98
C ALA A 33 -13.51 -37.53 -9.33
N GLU A 34 -12.76 -38.29 -10.16
CA GLU A 34 -11.80 -39.31 -9.75
C GLU A 34 -10.44 -38.76 -9.33
N GLY A 35 -10.22 -37.42 -9.45
CA GLY A 35 -8.93 -36.75 -9.22
C GLY A 35 -7.98 -36.89 -10.41
N LEU A 36 -6.78 -36.34 -10.25
CA LEU A 36 -5.70 -36.43 -11.23
C LEU A 36 -4.67 -37.47 -10.82
N THR A 37 -4.10 -38.17 -11.79
CA THR A 37 -2.89 -38.96 -11.55
C THR A 37 -1.72 -38.05 -11.17
N ASP A 38 -0.70 -38.58 -10.47
CA ASP A 38 0.51 -37.82 -10.12
C ASP A 38 1.19 -37.21 -11.36
N GLY A 39 1.21 -37.92 -12.47
CA GLY A 39 1.77 -37.46 -13.72
C GLY A 39 1.02 -36.24 -14.30
N GLU A 40 -0.30 -36.27 -14.28
CA GLU A 40 -1.16 -35.16 -14.75
C GLU A 40 -1.00 -33.94 -13.84
N ARG A 41 -1.07 -34.16 -12.53
CA ARG A 41 -0.88 -33.11 -11.53
C ARG A 41 0.49 -32.42 -11.67
N LEU A 42 1.57 -33.17 -11.79
CA LEU A 42 2.93 -32.61 -11.94
C LEU A 42 3.06 -31.83 -13.26
N ARG A 43 2.52 -32.33 -14.37
CA ARG A 43 2.53 -31.58 -15.64
C ARG A 43 1.79 -30.25 -15.56
N ALA A 44 0.62 -30.22 -14.89
CA ALA A 44 -0.12 -28.99 -14.67
C ALA A 44 0.69 -27.97 -13.84
N LEU A 45 1.33 -28.42 -12.76
CA LEU A 45 2.19 -27.57 -11.91
C LEU A 45 3.43 -27.07 -12.68
N ASP A 46 4.12 -27.91 -13.45
CA ASP A 46 5.27 -27.53 -14.27
C ASP A 46 4.87 -26.48 -15.33
N ARG A 47 3.67 -26.60 -15.93
CA ARG A 47 3.14 -25.62 -16.87
C ARG A 47 2.90 -24.24 -16.20
N MET A 48 2.29 -24.24 -15.00
CA MET A 48 2.07 -23.00 -14.24
C MET A 48 3.41 -22.35 -13.82
N ASP A 49 4.37 -23.13 -13.34
CA ASP A 49 5.69 -22.63 -12.94
C ASP A 49 6.43 -21.99 -14.14
N GLY A 50 6.40 -22.66 -15.30
CA GLY A 50 6.95 -22.13 -16.55
C GLY A 50 6.32 -20.80 -16.95
N TYR A 51 4.99 -20.70 -16.87
CA TYR A 51 4.26 -19.45 -17.14
C TYR A 51 4.66 -18.32 -16.18
N LEU A 52 4.59 -18.57 -14.86
CA LEU A 52 4.95 -17.57 -13.84
C LEU A 52 6.40 -17.13 -13.95
N THR A 53 7.32 -18.06 -14.27
CA THR A 53 8.73 -17.77 -14.46
C THR A 53 8.96 -16.82 -15.65
N ARG A 54 8.23 -17.00 -16.76
CA ARG A 54 8.28 -16.06 -17.89
C ARG A 54 7.74 -14.68 -17.51
N LYS A 55 6.56 -14.63 -16.86
CA LYS A 55 5.94 -13.34 -16.46
C LYS A 55 6.81 -12.56 -15.49
N ARG A 56 7.47 -13.21 -14.52
CA ARG A 56 8.40 -12.55 -13.57
C ARG A 56 9.57 -11.82 -14.27
N ARG A 57 10.06 -12.35 -15.40
CA ARG A 57 11.18 -11.73 -16.14
C ARG A 57 10.85 -10.32 -16.66
N HIS A 58 9.59 -10.06 -16.96
CA HIS A 58 9.13 -8.82 -17.59
C HIS A 58 8.20 -7.98 -16.67
N LEU A 59 7.98 -8.39 -15.42
CA LEU A 59 7.09 -7.67 -14.52
C LEU A 59 7.74 -6.36 -14.07
N VAL A 60 7.17 -5.22 -14.52
CA VAL A 60 7.60 -3.87 -14.11
C VAL A 60 6.43 -2.92 -13.82
N GLY A 61 5.21 -3.25 -14.24
CA GLY A 61 4.03 -2.37 -14.12
C GLY A 61 3.27 -2.48 -12.79
N TYR A 62 3.76 -3.27 -11.83
CA TYR A 62 3.09 -3.48 -10.53
C TYR A 62 4.05 -3.31 -9.36
N GLN A 63 3.50 -2.91 -8.22
CA GLN A 63 4.20 -2.67 -6.95
C GLN A 63 4.59 -4.00 -6.25
N ALA A 64 5.23 -4.92 -6.98
CA ALA A 64 5.56 -6.25 -6.48
C ALA A 64 7.05 -6.58 -6.68
N THR A 65 7.79 -6.72 -5.58
CA THR A 65 9.17 -7.22 -5.59
C THR A 65 9.18 -8.73 -5.82
N GLN A 66 10.09 -9.20 -6.68
CA GLN A 66 10.21 -10.62 -7.07
C GLN A 66 11.50 -11.28 -6.52
N GLU A 67 12.03 -10.82 -5.38
CA GLU A 67 13.35 -11.20 -4.87
C GLU A 67 13.35 -12.21 -3.71
N LEU A 68 12.37 -13.08 -3.58
CA LEU A 68 12.34 -14.02 -2.45
C LEU A 68 13.14 -15.33 -2.65
N ALA A 69 13.91 -15.43 -3.70
CA ALA A 69 14.51 -16.69 -4.15
C ALA A 69 15.42 -17.41 -3.13
N GLY A 70 16.04 -16.71 -2.16
CA GLY A 70 16.96 -17.31 -1.20
C GLY A 70 16.32 -17.91 0.06
N SER A 71 15.16 -17.42 0.46
CA SER A 71 14.51 -17.78 1.74
C SER A 71 13.56 -18.97 1.65
N ALA A 72 13.07 -19.28 0.44
CA ALA A 72 11.97 -20.23 0.25
C ALA A 72 12.28 -21.64 0.78
N LEU A 73 13.51 -22.12 0.62
CA LEU A 73 13.91 -23.46 1.07
C LEU A 73 13.95 -23.59 2.59
N ASP A 74 14.46 -22.57 3.29
CA ASP A 74 14.55 -22.56 4.75
C ASP A 74 13.16 -22.52 5.40
N LEU A 75 12.20 -21.87 4.74
CA LEU A 75 10.85 -21.69 5.23
C LEU A 75 9.91 -22.84 4.86
N ALA A 76 10.22 -23.64 3.84
CA ALA A 76 9.37 -24.74 3.37
C ALA A 76 9.01 -25.76 4.48
N ARG A 77 9.90 -25.97 5.46
CA ARG A 77 9.66 -26.84 6.62
C ARG A 77 8.44 -26.45 7.46
N PHE A 78 8.06 -25.16 7.47
CA PHE A 78 6.89 -24.69 8.22
C PHE A 78 5.56 -24.99 7.49
N MET A 79 5.60 -25.34 6.19
CA MET A 79 4.43 -25.75 5.44
C MET A 79 3.87 -27.12 5.86
N LEU A 80 4.62 -27.87 6.68
CA LEU A 80 4.16 -29.13 7.28
C LEU A 80 3.18 -28.94 8.44
N SER A 81 2.96 -27.71 8.89
CA SER A 81 2.09 -27.40 10.00
C SER A 81 0.98 -26.43 9.57
N ASN A 82 -0.24 -26.67 10.04
CA ASN A 82 -1.32 -25.68 9.91
C ASN A 82 -1.09 -24.57 10.94
N ILE A 83 -0.55 -23.44 10.49
CA ILE A 83 -0.20 -22.31 11.35
C ILE A 83 -1.25 -21.21 11.21
N ASN A 84 -1.95 -20.89 12.30
CA ASN A 84 -3.01 -19.90 12.34
C ASN A 84 -2.83 -18.94 13.52
N ASN A 85 -2.67 -17.64 13.26
CA ASN A 85 -2.55 -16.60 14.28
C ASN A 85 -3.94 -16.08 14.69
N LEU A 86 -4.76 -16.99 15.24
CA LEU A 86 -6.15 -16.74 15.63
C LEU A 86 -6.25 -15.76 16.82
N GLY A 87 -7.09 -14.72 16.69
CA GLY A 87 -7.35 -13.72 17.73
C GLY A 87 -6.21 -12.71 17.93
N ASP A 88 -6.23 -12.00 19.04
CA ASP A 88 -5.28 -10.92 19.35
C ASP A 88 -3.81 -11.40 19.29
N PRO A 89 -2.92 -10.68 18.59
CA PRO A 89 -1.51 -11.06 18.43
C PRO A 89 -0.72 -11.04 19.74
N PHE A 90 -1.12 -10.23 20.72
CA PHE A 90 -0.43 -10.08 22.01
C PHE A 90 -0.92 -11.05 23.09
N GLN A 91 -1.95 -11.84 22.78
CA GLN A 91 -2.49 -12.85 23.69
C GLN A 91 -2.32 -14.26 23.09
N SER A 92 -1.96 -15.23 23.93
CA SER A 92 -1.56 -16.57 23.46
C SER A 92 -2.70 -17.39 22.85
N GLY A 93 -3.94 -17.15 23.23
CA GLY A 93 -5.10 -17.88 22.73
C GLY A 93 -5.10 -19.40 22.95
N GLY A 94 -6.17 -20.07 22.52
CA GLY A 94 -6.35 -21.52 22.60
C GLY A 94 -5.62 -22.31 21.52
N TYR A 95 -5.53 -21.78 20.30
CA TYR A 95 -4.86 -22.44 19.17
C TYR A 95 -3.33 -22.30 19.27
N LYS A 96 -2.64 -23.41 19.52
CA LYS A 96 -1.20 -23.42 19.84
C LYS A 96 -0.26 -23.42 18.63
N PRO A 97 -0.56 -24.06 17.47
CA PRO A 97 0.27 -23.94 16.28
C PRO A 97 0.15 -22.54 15.65
N ASN A 98 0.77 -21.54 16.24
CA ASN A 98 0.78 -20.16 15.77
C ASN A 98 2.18 -19.55 15.81
N THR A 99 2.35 -18.41 15.17
CA THR A 99 3.61 -17.65 15.08
C THR A 99 3.45 -16.24 15.65
N LYS A 100 2.53 -16.03 16.57
CA LYS A 100 2.28 -14.72 17.20
C LYS A 100 3.53 -14.09 17.81
N ILE A 101 4.46 -14.90 18.31
CA ILE A 101 5.73 -14.38 18.82
C ILE A 101 6.58 -13.74 17.72
N VAL A 102 6.58 -14.32 16.51
CA VAL A 102 7.26 -13.76 15.33
C VAL A 102 6.50 -12.57 14.78
N GLU A 103 5.16 -12.64 14.75
CA GLU A 103 4.29 -11.52 14.41
C GLU A 103 4.61 -10.28 15.27
N ARG A 104 4.72 -10.44 16.58
CA ARG A 104 5.10 -9.35 17.49
C ARG A 104 6.47 -8.78 17.19
N ALA A 105 7.46 -9.60 16.84
CA ALA A 105 8.79 -9.12 16.47
C ALA A 105 8.75 -8.26 15.19
N VAL A 106 7.90 -8.62 14.23
CA VAL A 106 7.66 -7.81 13.01
C VAL A 106 6.95 -6.50 13.35
N LEU A 107 5.94 -6.55 14.21
CA LEU A 107 5.23 -5.35 14.69
C LEU A 107 6.18 -4.40 15.43
N ASP A 108 7.02 -4.91 16.34
CA ASP A 108 8.03 -4.11 17.04
C ASP A 108 9.04 -3.46 16.09
N TYR A 109 9.42 -4.16 15.01
CA TYR A 109 10.30 -3.60 13.98
C TYR A 109 9.67 -2.37 13.31
N TYR A 110 8.43 -2.48 12.86
CA TYR A 110 7.73 -1.36 12.22
C TYR A 110 7.32 -0.27 13.21
N ALA A 111 6.99 -0.63 14.46
CA ALA A 111 6.73 0.34 15.52
C ALA A 111 7.92 1.29 15.72
N ARG A 112 9.15 0.75 15.74
CA ARG A 112 10.37 1.57 15.80
C ARG A 112 10.55 2.44 14.55
N LEU A 113 10.32 1.88 13.36
CA LEU A 113 10.45 2.63 12.11
C LEU A 113 9.42 3.75 11.97
N TRP A 114 8.22 3.55 12.51
CA TRP A 114 7.12 4.52 12.46
C TRP A 114 7.00 5.35 13.74
N HIS A 115 8.05 5.38 14.55
CA HIS A 115 8.17 6.18 15.78
C HIS A 115 6.99 6.01 16.74
N ALA A 116 6.48 4.80 16.90
CA ALA A 116 5.39 4.51 17.82
C ALA A 116 5.75 4.73 19.31
N GLY A 117 7.01 5.00 19.57
CA GLY A 117 7.53 5.48 20.86
C GLY A 117 7.70 4.40 21.92
N ARG A 118 6.77 3.45 22.04
CA ARG A 118 6.74 2.46 23.11
C ARG A 118 6.34 1.09 22.60
N SER A 119 6.95 0.04 23.16
CA SER A 119 6.50 -1.34 22.96
C SER A 119 5.08 -1.50 23.49
N TYR A 120 4.35 -2.49 22.94
CA TYR A 120 2.99 -2.77 23.41
C TYR A 120 2.96 -3.06 24.92
N ASP A 121 2.14 -2.31 25.63
CA ASP A 121 1.78 -2.50 27.03
C ASP A 121 0.26 -2.28 27.18
N PRO A 122 -0.52 -3.30 27.57
CA PRO A 122 -1.96 -3.14 27.73
C PRO A 122 -2.36 -2.14 28.83
N ALA A 123 -1.44 -1.80 29.74
CA ALA A 123 -1.66 -0.79 30.78
C ALA A 123 -1.32 0.64 30.30
N ASP A 124 -0.63 0.78 29.17
CA ASP A 124 -0.26 2.07 28.58
C ASP A 124 -1.12 2.35 27.33
N PRO A 125 -2.12 3.24 27.42
CA PRO A 125 -3.00 3.58 26.30
C PRO A 125 -2.26 4.23 25.12
N GLU A 126 -1.08 4.82 25.35
CA GLU A 126 -0.25 5.42 24.31
C GLU A 126 0.71 4.42 23.65
N SER A 127 0.81 3.18 24.15
CA SER A 127 1.58 2.14 23.50
C SER A 127 0.96 1.77 22.14
N TYR A 128 1.77 1.29 21.19
CA TYR A 128 1.22 0.80 19.95
C TYR A 128 0.45 -0.51 20.15
N TRP A 129 -0.54 -0.73 19.31
CA TRP A 129 -1.17 -2.01 19.04
C TRP A 129 -1.27 -2.21 17.52
N GLY A 130 -1.20 -3.44 17.07
CA GLY A 130 -1.33 -3.75 15.66
C GLY A 130 -1.36 -5.24 15.41
N TYR A 131 -1.54 -5.61 14.15
CA TYR A 131 -1.52 -7.02 13.74
C TYR A 131 -1.08 -7.17 12.28
N MET A 132 -0.67 -8.40 11.90
CA MET A 132 -0.36 -8.71 10.52
C MET A 132 -1.62 -9.01 9.72
N LEU A 133 -1.77 -8.27 8.63
CA LEU A 133 -2.88 -8.35 7.67
C LEU A 133 -2.77 -9.61 6.80
N SER A 134 -3.90 -10.20 6.47
CA SER A 134 -4.00 -11.36 5.57
C SER A 134 -4.26 -10.97 4.11
N MET A 135 -4.79 -9.76 3.85
CA MET A 135 -5.16 -9.27 2.51
C MET A 135 -4.38 -8.00 2.11
N GLY A 136 -3.26 -7.69 2.78
CA GLY A 136 -2.51 -6.44 2.57
C GLY A 136 -3.26 -5.19 3.05
N SER A 137 -2.80 -4.00 2.63
CA SER A 137 -3.33 -2.72 3.13
C SER A 137 -4.82 -2.50 2.84
N THR A 138 -5.42 -3.20 1.89
CA THR A 138 -6.88 -3.15 1.71
C THR A 138 -7.61 -3.55 3.00
N GLU A 139 -7.15 -4.61 3.68
CA GLU A 139 -7.67 -5.00 4.99
C GLU A 139 -7.36 -3.95 6.07
N GLY A 140 -6.13 -3.42 6.06
CA GLY A 140 -5.71 -2.40 7.02
C GLY A 140 -6.50 -1.10 6.89
N ASN A 141 -6.76 -0.64 5.67
CA ASN A 141 -7.58 0.53 5.39
C ASN A 141 -9.05 0.30 5.81
N MET A 142 -9.59 -0.90 5.56
CA MET A 142 -10.93 -1.27 6.04
C MET A 142 -11.00 -1.29 7.57
N TYR A 143 -9.98 -1.85 8.23
CA TYR A 143 -9.92 -1.89 9.68
C TYR A 143 -9.78 -0.49 10.29
N ALA A 144 -8.92 0.37 9.70
CA ALA A 144 -8.79 1.76 10.11
C ALA A 144 -10.11 2.52 10.01
N LEU A 145 -10.80 2.38 8.88
CA LEU A 145 -12.07 3.06 8.65
C LEU A 145 -13.18 2.53 9.57
N TRP A 146 -13.23 1.21 9.82
CA TRP A 146 -14.15 0.61 10.78
C TRP A 146 -13.87 1.13 12.21
N ASN A 147 -12.61 1.09 12.62
CA ASN A 147 -12.18 1.57 13.93
C ASN A 147 -12.50 3.06 14.12
N ALA A 148 -12.18 3.87 13.12
CA ALA A 148 -12.47 5.30 13.14
C ALA A 148 -13.99 5.58 13.19
N ARG A 149 -14.80 4.88 12.40
CA ARG A 149 -16.26 5.03 12.41
C ARG A 149 -16.81 4.79 13.80
N ASP A 150 -16.44 3.67 14.43
CA ASP A 150 -16.97 3.30 15.74
C ASP A 150 -16.43 4.25 16.85
N TYR A 151 -15.17 4.66 16.75
CA TYR A 151 -14.56 5.63 17.67
C TYR A 151 -15.18 7.04 17.55
N LEU A 152 -15.43 7.51 16.34
CA LEU A 152 -15.93 8.86 16.09
C LEU A 152 -17.45 8.98 16.22
N THR A 153 -18.19 7.88 16.13
CA THR A 153 -19.66 7.91 16.28
C THR A 153 -20.04 8.17 17.73
N ARG A 154 -20.88 9.19 17.95
CA ARG A 154 -21.40 9.57 19.28
C ARG A 154 -22.91 9.73 19.23
N PRO A 155 -23.64 9.30 20.27
CA PRO A 155 -25.08 9.56 20.36
C PRO A 155 -25.39 11.05 20.29
N GLY A 156 -26.29 11.44 19.39
CA GLY A 156 -26.73 12.83 19.23
C GLY A 156 -25.78 13.76 18.48
N ALA A 157 -24.58 13.30 18.10
CA ALA A 157 -23.65 14.06 17.24
C ALA A 157 -23.93 13.76 15.76
N PRO A 158 -23.57 14.68 14.84
CA PRO A 158 -23.54 14.39 13.41
C PRO A 158 -22.65 13.17 13.09
N ARG A 159 -22.97 12.46 12.00
CA ARG A 159 -22.19 11.30 11.54
C ARG A 159 -20.76 11.70 11.13
N PRO A 160 -19.78 10.82 11.33
CA PRO A 160 -18.42 11.05 10.84
C PRO A 160 -18.38 11.18 9.31
N VAL A 161 -17.49 12.03 8.80
CA VAL A 161 -17.31 12.29 7.38
C VAL A 161 -15.90 11.94 6.95
N ALA A 162 -15.78 11.14 5.87
CA ALA A 162 -14.51 10.69 5.34
C ALA A 162 -14.02 11.55 4.16
N PHE A 163 -12.71 11.86 4.19
CA PHE A 163 -11.98 12.61 3.17
C PHE A 163 -10.83 11.75 2.64
N TYR A 164 -10.70 11.66 1.33
CA TYR A 164 -9.59 11.03 0.62
C TYR A 164 -9.43 11.67 -0.77
N SER A 165 -8.21 11.65 -1.33
CA SER A 165 -7.92 12.31 -2.60
C SER A 165 -8.31 11.47 -3.81
N GLU A 166 -8.42 12.11 -4.97
CA GLU A 166 -8.69 11.47 -6.27
C GLU A 166 -7.60 10.47 -6.70
N ASP A 167 -6.37 10.61 -6.19
CA ASP A 167 -5.27 9.66 -6.40
C ASP A 167 -5.24 8.51 -5.37
N THR A 168 -6.20 8.46 -4.43
CA THR A 168 -6.33 7.37 -3.45
C THR A 168 -6.71 6.06 -4.15
N HIS A 169 -6.11 4.96 -3.68
CA HIS A 169 -6.38 3.64 -4.25
C HIS A 169 -7.88 3.28 -4.19
N TYR A 170 -8.42 2.74 -5.29
CA TYR A 170 -9.85 2.40 -5.43
C TYR A 170 -10.42 1.52 -4.31
N SER A 171 -9.56 0.76 -3.59
CA SER A 171 -9.99 -0.07 -2.47
C SER A 171 -10.55 0.75 -1.32
N PHE A 172 -10.16 2.04 -1.21
CA PHE A 172 -10.67 2.93 -0.17
C PHE A 172 -12.13 3.31 -0.43
N ALA A 173 -12.48 3.71 -1.64
CA ALA A 173 -13.87 3.97 -2.04
C ALA A 173 -14.75 2.71 -1.86
N LYS A 174 -14.20 1.52 -2.15
CA LYS A 174 -14.86 0.24 -1.84
C LYS A 174 -15.04 0.03 -0.33
N ALA A 175 -14.04 0.32 0.49
CA ALA A 175 -14.12 0.20 1.95
C ALA A 175 -15.20 1.11 2.55
N VAL A 176 -15.25 2.37 2.12
CA VAL A 176 -16.28 3.34 2.49
C VAL A 176 -17.69 2.78 2.23
N ARG A 177 -17.91 2.21 1.03
CA ARG A 177 -19.20 1.61 0.66
C ARG A 177 -19.52 0.37 1.49
N VAL A 178 -18.56 -0.53 1.70
CA VAL A 178 -18.76 -1.78 2.45
C VAL A 178 -19.10 -1.50 3.91
N LEU A 179 -18.44 -0.50 4.51
CA LEU A 179 -18.60 -0.15 5.92
C LEU A 179 -19.73 0.86 6.18
N GLY A 180 -20.36 1.38 5.13
CA GLY A 180 -21.43 2.38 5.26
C GLY A 180 -20.95 3.68 5.90
N VAL A 181 -19.73 4.13 5.57
CA VAL A 181 -19.20 5.40 6.05
C VAL A 181 -19.54 6.49 5.03
N ASP A 182 -19.97 7.64 5.50
CA ASP A 182 -20.31 8.76 4.62
C ASP A 182 -19.05 9.53 4.20
N THR A 183 -18.97 9.88 2.91
CA THR A 183 -17.94 10.78 2.38
C THR A 183 -18.40 12.23 2.44
N PHE A 184 -17.46 13.16 2.41
CA PHE A 184 -17.77 14.59 2.33
C PHE A 184 -18.64 14.92 1.08
N HIS A 185 -18.39 14.23 -0.04
CA HIS A 185 -19.21 14.36 -1.25
C HIS A 185 -20.66 13.94 -1.01
N ALA A 186 -20.88 12.77 -0.41
CA ALA A 186 -22.23 12.24 -0.16
C ALA A 186 -23.01 13.14 0.80
N VAL A 187 -22.37 13.55 1.91
CA VAL A 187 -23.01 14.46 2.89
C VAL A 187 -23.21 15.87 2.30
N GLY A 188 -22.19 16.40 1.61
CA GLY A 188 -22.27 17.72 0.99
C GLY A 188 -23.37 17.81 -0.05
N THR A 189 -23.48 16.80 -0.92
CA THR A 189 -24.52 16.78 -1.95
C THR A 189 -25.94 16.62 -1.37
N ALA A 190 -26.08 15.78 -0.34
CA ALA A 190 -27.40 15.48 0.24
C ALA A 190 -27.86 16.54 1.24
N ASP A 191 -27.01 16.96 2.16
CA ASP A 191 -27.38 17.78 3.33
C ASP A 191 -27.05 19.28 3.12
N TYR A 192 -26.09 19.60 2.23
CA TYR A 192 -25.60 20.97 1.96
C TYR A 192 -25.52 21.29 0.45
N PRO A 193 -26.58 21.09 -0.34
CA PRO A 193 -26.56 21.34 -1.78
C PRO A 193 -26.27 22.82 -2.08
N GLY A 194 -25.29 23.08 -2.95
CA GLY A 194 -24.89 24.43 -3.33
C GLY A 194 -24.06 25.20 -2.30
N GLU A 195 -23.66 24.58 -1.19
CA GLU A 195 -22.79 25.18 -0.16
C GLU A 195 -21.32 24.75 -0.29
N CYS A 196 -20.89 24.17 -1.42
CA CYS A 196 -19.52 23.72 -1.58
C CYS A 196 -18.52 24.88 -1.38
N PRO A 197 -17.62 24.80 -0.38
CA PRO A 197 -16.74 25.92 -0.06
C PRO A 197 -15.63 26.14 -1.11
N LEU A 198 -15.40 25.18 -2.00
CA LEU A 198 -14.50 25.32 -3.15
C LEU A 198 -15.18 26.02 -4.35
N GLY A 199 -16.49 26.28 -4.28
CA GLY A 199 -17.30 26.79 -5.37
C GLY A 199 -17.77 25.69 -6.33
N GLY A 200 -18.87 25.93 -7.05
CA GLY A 200 -19.47 24.95 -7.96
C GLY A 200 -20.08 23.74 -7.26
N ASP A 201 -20.01 22.59 -7.92
CA ASP A 201 -20.51 21.32 -7.40
C ASP A 201 -19.54 20.69 -6.39
N TRP A 202 -20.05 19.82 -5.51
CA TRP A 202 -19.22 19.04 -4.60
C TRP A 202 -18.34 18.07 -5.37
N PRO A 203 -16.98 18.13 -5.29
CA PRO A 203 -16.12 17.16 -5.94
C PRO A 203 -16.31 15.77 -5.33
N ALA A 204 -16.13 14.71 -6.14
CA ALA A 204 -16.31 13.32 -5.69
C ALA A 204 -15.27 12.91 -4.64
N GLU A 205 -14.03 13.35 -4.83
CA GLU A 205 -12.88 13.18 -3.95
C GLU A 205 -12.20 14.54 -3.72
N VAL A 206 -11.32 14.62 -2.72
CA VAL A 206 -10.48 15.80 -2.50
C VAL A 206 -9.56 15.98 -3.70
N PRO A 207 -9.48 17.17 -4.32
CA PRO A 207 -8.57 17.42 -5.43
C PRO A 207 -7.11 17.08 -5.09
N SER A 208 -6.37 16.59 -6.07
CA SER A 208 -4.91 16.52 -6.01
C SER A 208 -4.27 17.79 -6.55
N LEU A 209 -3.01 18.03 -6.19
CA LEU A 209 -2.25 19.19 -6.65
C LEU A 209 -2.24 19.26 -8.19
N PRO A 210 -2.51 20.45 -8.76
CA PRO A 210 -2.50 20.63 -10.21
C PRO A 210 -1.08 20.55 -10.77
N GLY A 211 -0.98 20.11 -12.02
CA GLY A 211 0.24 20.14 -12.81
C GLY A 211 0.36 21.40 -13.68
N PRO A 212 1.27 21.37 -14.67
CA PRO A 212 1.51 22.50 -15.56
C PRO A 212 0.29 22.95 -16.36
N SER A 213 -0.66 22.06 -16.66
CA SER A 213 -1.93 22.41 -17.33
C SER A 213 -2.95 23.10 -16.44
N GLY A 214 -2.69 23.22 -15.14
CA GLY A 214 -3.65 23.68 -14.16
C GLY A 214 -4.65 22.61 -13.72
N HIS A 215 -4.50 21.35 -14.14
CA HIS A 215 -5.34 20.21 -13.78
C HIS A 215 -4.55 19.16 -12.99
N SER A 216 -5.25 18.34 -12.21
CA SER A 216 -4.63 17.27 -11.41
C SER A 216 -4.13 16.08 -12.26
N TRP A 217 -4.67 15.86 -13.47
CA TRP A 217 -4.27 14.72 -14.30
C TRP A 217 -2.79 14.73 -14.69
N ASP A 218 -2.16 15.89 -14.88
CA ASP A 218 -0.72 16.03 -15.11
C ASP A 218 0.05 16.49 -13.86
N GLY A 219 -0.64 16.64 -12.74
CA GLY A 219 -0.06 16.95 -11.45
C GLY A 219 0.70 15.77 -10.81
N PRO A 220 1.37 16.05 -9.68
CA PRO A 220 2.20 15.06 -8.98
C PRO A 220 1.39 13.91 -8.35
N GLY A 221 0.08 14.09 -8.10
CA GLY A 221 -0.79 13.10 -7.48
C GLY A 221 -0.78 13.10 -5.94
N ALA A 222 -0.21 14.11 -5.33
CA ALA A 222 -0.38 14.38 -3.91
C ALA A 222 -1.65 15.20 -3.67
N VAL A 223 -2.29 15.02 -2.52
CA VAL A 223 -3.50 15.76 -2.14
C VAL A 223 -3.25 17.27 -2.12
N ASP A 224 -4.22 18.05 -2.60
CA ASP A 224 -4.23 19.49 -2.39
C ASP A 224 -4.63 19.80 -0.94
N VAL A 225 -3.62 20.13 -0.12
CA VAL A 225 -3.78 20.37 1.32
C VAL A 225 -4.67 21.60 1.59
N ASP A 226 -4.62 22.63 0.73
CA ASP A 226 -5.45 23.81 0.91
C ASP A 226 -6.91 23.51 0.61
N ALA A 227 -7.20 22.79 -0.46
CA ALA A 227 -8.55 22.30 -0.77
C ALA A 227 -9.08 21.37 0.33
N LEU A 228 -8.26 20.44 0.81
CA LEU A 228 -8.60 19.55 1.93
C LEU A 228 -8.97 20.36 3.18
N ALA A 229 -8.14 21.35 3.56
CA ALA A 229 -8.36 22.15 4.77
C ALA A 229 -9.68 22.95 4.69
N VAL A 230 -9.99 23.52 3.52
CA VAL A 230 -11.24 24.26 3.29
C VAL A 230 -12.46 23.33 3.41
N LEU A 231 -12.40 22.14 2.83
CA LEU A 231 -13.46 21.13 2.93
C LEU A 231 -13.64 20.65 4.38
N VAL A 232 -12.55 20.30 5.05
CA VAL A 232 -12.57 19.84 6.46
C VAL A 232 -13.14 20.92 7.39
N GLU A 233 -12.74 22.18 7.21
CA GLU A 233 -13.25 23.30 8.02
C GLU A 233 -14.77 23.45 7.87
N PHE A 234 -15.31 23.30 6.66
CA PHE A 234 -16.76 23.38 6.43
C PHE A 234 -17.52 22.34 7.26
N PHE A 235 -17.10 21.06 7.21
CA PHE A 235 -17.79 19.99 7.95
C PHE A 235 -17.52 20.05 9.46
N ALA A 236 -16.32 20.44 9.88
CA ALA A 236 -15.99 20.66 11.29
C ALA A 236 -16.86 21.78 11.91
N ALA A 237 -17.09 22.89 11.17
CA ALA A 237 -17.99 23.96 11.59
C ALA A 237 -19.45 23.52 11.71
N LYS A 238 -19.88 22.49 10.98
CA LYS A 238 -21.22 21.87 11.11
C LYS A 238 -21.25 20.80 12.21
N GLY A 239 -20.15 20.56 12.91
CA GLY A 239 -20.02 19.63 14.04
C GLY A 239 -19.80 18.16 13.65
N HIS A 240 -19.47 17.88 12.38
CA HIS A 240 -19.14 16.51 11.95
C HIS A 240 -17.76 16.10 12.45
N PRO A 241 -17.62 14.88 13.03
CA PRO A 241 -16.31 14.26 13.23
C PRO A 241 -15.64 13.97 11.88
N ILE A 242 -14.30 14.05 11.84
CA ILE A 242 -13.51 14.06 10.62
C ILE A 242 -12.63 12.83 10.51
N PHE A 243 -12.73 12.08 9.42
CA PHE A 243 -11.76 11.06 9.02
C PHE A 243 -10.99 11.52 7.79
N VAL A 244 -9.66 11.50 7.84
CA VAL A 244 -8.80 11.82 6.69
C VAL A 244 -7.91 10.64 6.36
N ASN A 245 -7.86 10.25 5.09
CA ASN A 245 -6.91 9.29 4.55
C ASN A 245 -5.83 10.01 3.75
N PHE A 246 -4.56 9.76 4.08
CA PHE A 246 -3.41 10.17 3.29
C PHE A 246 -2.75 8.98 2.61
N ASN A 247 -2.16 9.21 1.43
CA ASN A 247 -1.47 8.18 0.65
C ASN A 247 0.04 8.38 0.74
N LEU A 248 0.75 7.30 1.03
CA LEU A 248 2.20 7.29 0.98
C LEU A 248 2.66 6.35 -0.14
N GLY A 249 2.86 6.90 -1.33
CA GLY A 249 3.07 6.18 -2.57
C GLY A 249 1.76 5.85 -3.28
N SER A 250 1.07 6.87 -3.85
CA SER A 250 -0.19 6.70 -4.58
C SER A 250 -0.02 5.71 -5.75
N THR A 251 -1.11 5.02 -6.13
CA THR A 251 -1.02 3.82 -6.97
C THR A 251 -0.50 4.10 -8.36
N PHE A 252 -0.89 5.19 -9.00
CA PHE A 252 -0.52 5.44 -10.39
C PHE A 252 0.67 6.38 -10.53
N LYS A 253 0.74 7.41 -9.70
CA LYS A 253 1.78 8.45 -9.77
C LYS A 253 2.91 8.25 -8.74
N GLY A 254 2.70 7.40 -7.73
CA GLY A 254 3.68 7.13 -6.67
C GLY A 254 3.88 8.28 -5.70
N ALA A 255 2.94 9.23 -5.65
CA ALA A 255 3.04 10.42 -4.83
C ALA A 255 3.01 10.12 -3.33
N HIS A 256 3.70 10.95 -2.58
CA HIS A 256 3.59 11.03 -1.12
C HIS A 256 2.78 12.28 -0.76
N ASP A 257 1.70 12.11 -0.04
CA ASP A 257 0.97 13.25 0.52
C ASP A 257 1.83 13.93 1.60
N ASP A 258 1.78 15.26 1.67
CA ASP A 258 2.43 16.04 2.72
C ASP A 258 1.60 15.95 4.02
N VAL A 259 1.76 14.84 4.73
CA VAL A 259 0.99 14.57 5.95
C VAL A 259 1.30 15.60 7.03
N ARG A 260 2.57 16.01 7.18
CA ARG A 260 2.95 17.04 8.15
C ARG A 260 2.33 18.39 7.84
N GLY A 261 2.49 18.89 6.61
CA GLY A 261 1.91 20.16 6.19
C GLY A 261 0.39 20.16 6.28
N ALA A 262 -0.26 19.02 5.93
CA ALA A 262 -1.69 18.86 6.14
C ALA A 262 -2.08 18.94 7.63
N CYS A 263 -1.34 18.28 8.52
CA CYS A 263 -1.57 18.35 9.96
C CYS A 263 -1.39 19.77 10.52
N GLU A 264 -0.38 20.52 10.05
CA GLU A 264 -0.15 21.93 10.42
C GLU A 264 -1.34 22.83 10.00
N ARG A 265 -1.99 22.51 8.89
CA ARG A 265 -3.20 23.22 8.42
C ARG A 265 -4.47 22.78 9.15
N LEU A 266 -4.60 21.51 9.49
CA LEU A 266 -5.81 20.93 10.08
C LEU A 266 -5.88 21.12 11.59
N LEU A 267 -4.76 21.11 12.31
CA LEU A 267 -4.77 21.25 13.78
C LEU A 267 -5.49 22.50 14.27
N PRO A 268 -5.24 23.72 13.71
CA PRO A 268 -5.99 24.91 14.09
C PRO A 268 -7.51 24.82 13.80
N VAL A 269 -7.91 24.05 12.77
CA VAL A 269 -9.31 23.79 12.46
C VAL A 269 -9.91 22.88 13.54
N PHE A 270 -9.24 21.80 13.88
CA PHE A 270 -9.69 20.88 14.93
C PHE A 270 -9.83 21.57 16.29
N GLU A 271 -8.89 22.45 16.66
CA GLU A 271 -8.99 23.26 17.87
C GLU A 271 -10.19 24.21 17.85
N ARG A 272 -10.36 24.96 16.75
CA ARG A 272 -11.42 25.97 16.60
C ARG A 272 -12.80 25.37 16.73
N HIS A 273 -12.98 24.17 16.22
CA HIS A 273 -14.28 23.49 16.19
C HIS A 273 -14.45 22.40 17.26
N GLY A 274 -13.56 22.37 18.29
CA GLY A 274 -13.71 21.51 19.46
C GLY A 274 -13.54 20.01 19.13
N LEU A 275 -12.73 19.67 18.13
CA LEU A 275 -12.45 18.28 17.78
C LEU A 275 -11.27 17.68 18.57
N LEU A 276 -10.55 18.48 19.35
CA LEU A 276 -9.58 17.98 20.33
C LEU A 276 -10.30 17.46 21.58
N PRO A 277 -9.66 16.58 22.38
CA PRO A 277 -10.21 16.14 23.66
C PRO A 277 -10.54 17.33 24.55
N ALA A 278 -11.78 17.39 25.04
CA ALA A 278 -12.27 18.55 25.80
C ALA A 278 -11.86 18.55 27.29
N GLY A 279 -11.23 17.47 27.80
CA GLY A 279 -11.05 17.28 29.24
C GLY A 279 -12.38 17.01 29.96
N GLY A 280 -12.33 16.39 31.14
CA GLY A 280 -13.55 16.27 31.97
C GLY A 280 -14.43 15.06 31.72
N GLY A 281 -13.89 13.97 31.14
CA GLY A 281 -14.56 12.65 31.12
C GLY A 281 -14.76 11.99 29.76
N ASP A 282 -14.89 12.73 28.67
CA ASP A 282 -14.78 12.17 27.31
C ASP A 282 -13.45 12.62 26.69
N GLU A 283 -12.45 11.76 26.80
CA GLU A 283 -11.11 12.01 26.23
C GLU A 283 -11.05 11.73 24.71
N ARG A 284 -12.17 11.32 24.09
CA ARG A 284 -12.21 11.03 22.67
C ARG A 284 -12.11 12.31 21.83
N ARG A 285 -11.21 12.30 20.86
CA ARG A 285 -11.13 13.36 19.87
C ARG A 285 -12.16 13.18 18.74
N GLY A 286 -12.53 14.27 18.07
CA GLY A 286 -13.46 14.29 16.95
C GLY A 286 -12.81 14.10 15.59
N PHE A 287 -11.56 13.63 15.52
CA PHE A 287 -10.86 13.39 14.25
C PHE A 287 -10.05 12.11 14.26
N TRP A 288 -9.81 11.57 13.06
CA TRP A 288 -8.96 10.41 12.82
C TRP A 288 -8.15 10.61 11.56
N ILE A 289 -6.83 10.58 11.64
CA ILE A 289 -5.94 10.61 10.48
C ILE A 289 -5.37 9.21 10.30
N HIS A 290 -5.58 8.65 9.11
CA HIS A 290 -5.05 7.35 8.67
C HIS A 290 -4.05 7.55 7.55
N VAL A 291 -2.98 6.76 7.54
CA VAL A 291 -1.98 6.75 6.46
C VAL A 291 -2.06 5.40 5.73
N ASP A 292 -2.55 5.42 4.49
CA ASP A 292 -2.39 4.32 3.56
C ASP A 292 -0.96 4.33 3.01
N GLY A 293 -0.09 3.68 3.73
CA GLY A 293 1.31 3.48 3.36
C GLY A 293 1.57 2.16 2.64
N ALA A 294 0.60 1.66 1.87
CA ALA A 294 0.63 0.34 1.23
C ALA A 294 1.98 0.01 0.56
N LEU A 295 2.60 0.98 -0.09
CA LEU A 295 3.95 0.88 -0.64
C LEU A 295 4.95 1.69 0.20
N GLY A 296 4.67 2.98 0.42
CA GLY A 296 5.63 3.95 0.93
C GLY A 296 6.04 3.73 2.38
N ALA A 297 5.13 3.26 3.26
CA ALA A 297 5.48 3.01 4.65
C ALA A 297 6.54 1.90 4.83
N GLY A 298 6.78 1.09 3.79
CA GLY A 298 7.84 0.09 3.76
C GLY A 298 9.23 0.64 3.45
N TYR A 299 9.34 1.82 2.81
CA TYR A 299 10.64 2.39 2.43
C TYR A 299 10.88 3.85 2.83
N ALA A 300 9.82 4.64 3.03
CA ALA A 300 9.96 6.06 3.39
C ALA A 300 10.77 6.31 4.68
N PRO A 301 10.71 5.46 5.73
CA PRO A 301 11.59 5.59 6.88
C PRO A 301 13.08 5.58 6.51
N PHE A 302 13.48 4.81 5.52
CA PHE A 302 14.87 4.71 5.07
C PHE A 302 15.30 5.90 4.22
N LEU A 303 14.38 6.55 3.49
CA LEU A 303 14.62 7.86 2.85
C LEU A 303 14.88 8.92 3.91
N ARG A 304 14.09 8.95 4.98
CA ARG A 304 14.27 9.88 6.09
C ARG A 304 15.59 9.66 6.82
N MET A 305 15.95 8.42 7.15
CA MET A 305 17.25 8.10 7.76
C MET A 305 18.43 8.62 6.93
N ALA A 306 18.36 8.48 5.60
CA ALA A 306 19.41 8.97 4.71
C ALA A 306 19.41 10.51 4.59
N ALA A 307 18.25 11.16 4.70
CA ALA A 307 18.14 12.61 4.72
C ALA A 307 18.67 13.21 6.02
N ASP A 308 18.39 12.55 7.15
CA ASP A 308 18.79 13.02 8.49
C ASP A 308 20.28 12.82 8.75
N ASP A 309 20.88 11.73 8.26
CA ASP A 309 22.31 11.43 8.40
C ASP A 309 22.93 10.94 7.08
N PRO A 310 23.15 11.86 6.09
CA PRO A 310 23.76 11.50 4.82
C PRO A 310 25.18 10.93 4.96
N ALA A 311 25.90 11.31 6.00
CA ALA A 311 27.26 10.83 6.24
C ALA A 311 27.26 9.36 6.67
N ALA A 312 26.32 8.97 7.54
CA ALA A 312 26.20 7.57 7.97
C ALA A 312 25.82 6.63 6.82
N TYR A 313 25.00 7.09 5.88
CA TYR A 313 24.50 6.25 4.78
C TYR A 313 25.24 6.45 3.46
N GLY A 314 26.11 7.47 3.33
CA GLY A 314 26.85 7.78 2.11
C GLY A 314 25.97 8.26 0.95
N TRP A 315 24.75 8.73 1.25
CA TRP A 315 23.77 9.20 0.28
C TRP A 315 22.83 10.22 0.90
N ALA A 316 22.60 11.32 0.18
CA ALA A 316 21.58 12.30 0.51
C ALA A 316 20.46 12.21 -0.55
N PRO A 317 19.22 11.90 -0.18
CA PRO A 317 18.08 12.12 -1.08
C PRO A 317 18.04 13.57 -1.51
N GLY A 318 17.76 13.81 -2.78
CA GLY A 318 17.66 15.20 -3.28
C GLY A 318 16.56 15.99 -2.57
N PRO A 319 16.63 17.32 -2.50
CA PRO A 319 15.64 18.14 -1.79
C PRO A 319 14.21 17.98 -2.34
N ALA A 320 14.07 17.59 -3.61
CA ALA A 320 12.77 17.26 -4.20
C ALA A 320 12.23 15.90 -3.74
N THR A 321 13.05 15.04 -3.11
CA THR A 321 12.60 13.71 -2.68
C THR A 321 11.88 13.73 -1.35
N GLY A 322 11.90 14.86 -0.61
CA GLY A 322 11.29 15.10 0.70
C GLY A 322 11.12 13.82 1.54
N ALA A 323 11.80 13.70 2.66
CA ALA A 323 11.56 12.56 3.54
C ALA A 323 10.21 12.78 4.25
N PRO A 324 9.13 12.09 3.85
CA PRO A 324 7.81 12.42 4.40
C PRO A 324 7.75 12.07 5.89
N GLU A 325 7.24 12.99 6.69
CA GLU A 325 6.85 12.74 8.08
C GLU A 325 5.37 12.34 8.10
N PHE A 326 5.07 11.10 8.44
CA PHE A 326 3.74 10.52 8.26
C PHE A 326 3.32 9.59 9.39
N ASP A 327 4.15 9.39 10.37
CA ASP A 327 4.05 8.30 11.35
C ASP A 327 3.57 8.76 12.73
N PHE A 328 3.55 7.84 13.69
CA PHE A 328 3.11 8.10 15.05
C PHE A 328 3.98 9.10 15.83
N GLY A 329 5.19 9.39 15.37
CA GLY A 329 6.04 10.45 15.92
C GLY A 329 5.57 11.85 15.52
N LEU A 330 4.59 11.98 14.63
CA LEU A 330 4.07 13.25 14.19
C LEU A 330 3.15 13.86 15.24
N THR A 331 3.72 14.74 16.06
CA THR A 331 3.02 15.57 17.02
C THR A 331 3.22 17.04 16.67
N LEU A 332 2.24 17.87 16.96
CA LEU A 332 2.33 19.34 16.83
C LEU A 332 1.78 19.99 18.10
N PRO A 333 2.38 21.11 18.54
CA PRO A 333 1.87 21.84 19.68
C PRO A 333 0.54 22.52 19.33
N ASN A 334 -0.45 22.38 20.22
CA ASN A 334 -1.69 23.14 20.17
C ASN A 334 -1.46 24.60 20.63
N ARG A 335 -2.51 25.42 20.68
CA ARG A 335 -2.43 26.82 21.13
C ARG A 335 -1.98 26.97 22.56
N THR A 336 -2.13 25.96 23.41
CA THR A 336 -1.66 25.95 24.81
C THR A 336 -0.24 25.45 24.94
N GLY A 337 0.39 24.99 23.85
CA GLY A 337 1.74 24.44 23.82
C GLY A 337 1.81 22.95 24.18
N GLU A 338 0.66 22.25 24.25
CA GLU A 338 0.60 20.80 24.46
C GLU A 338 0.74 20.07 23.13
N ASP A 339 1.57 19.04 23.10
CA ASP A 339 1.74 18.22 21.90
C ASP A 339 0.49 17.37 21.62
N VAL A 340 -0.06 17.53 20.43
CA VAL A 340 -1.18 16.75 19.93
C VAL A 340 -0.66 15.66 19.02
N ASP A 341 -1.00 14.40 19.35
CA ASP A 341 -0.80 13.24 18.51
C ASP A 341 -1.79 13.25 17.33
N LEU A 342 -1.31 13.21 16.11
CA LEU A 342 -2.13 13.45 14.91
C LEU A 342 -2.47 12.16 14.16
N VAL A 343 -1.49 11.30 13.90
CA VAL A 343 -1.70 10.07 13.13
C VAL A 343 -2.25 8.96 14.02
N ALA A 344 -3.48 8.51 13.74
CA ALA A 344 -4.16 7.49 14.52
C ALA A 344 -3.84 6.07 14.06
N SER A 345 -3.59 5.85 12.77
CA SER A 345 -3.33 4.51 12.23
C SER A 345 -2.53 4.54 10.93
N ILE A 346 -1.81 3.45 10.67
CA ILE A 346 -1.01 3.23 9.47
C ILE A 346 -1.26 1.82 8.96
N ALA A 347 -1.32 1.64 7.62
CA ALA A 347 -1.33 0.33 6.98
C ALA A 347 -0.21 0.21 5.94
N MET A 348 0.43 -0.97 5.85
CA MET A 348 1.47 -1.29 4.88
C MET A 348 1.25 -2.68 4.29
N SER A 349 1.55 -2.85 2.99
CA SER A 349 1.52 -4.15 2.30
C SER A 349 2.89 -4.81 2.27
N GLY A 350 3.03 -5.97 2.92
CA GLY A 350 4.27 -6.75 2.95
C GLY A 350 4.62 -7.41 1.61
N HIS A 351 3.62 -7.65 0.74
CA HIS A 351 3.82 -8.22 -0.59
C HIS A 351 4.28 -7.20 -1.66
N LYS A 352 4.42 -5.90 -1.28
CA LYS A 352 4.92 -4.86 -2.18
C LYS A 352 6.45 -4.70 -2.02
N TRP A 353 6.90 -3.77 -1.20
CA TRP A 353 8.32 -3.46 -1.03
C TRP A 353 9.14 -4.64 -0.49
N ALA A 354 8.68 -5.29 0.57
CA ALA A 354 9.37 -6.44 1.15
C ALA A 354 9.25 -7.71 0.29
N GLY A 355 8.29 -7.79 -0.62
CA GLY A 355 8.18 -8.85 -1.62
C GLY A 355 7.71 -10.21 -1.08
N VAL A 356 6.92 -10.25 -0.01
CA VAL A 356 6.25 -11.50 0.40
C VAL A 356 5.41 -12.04 -0.77
N PRO A 357 5.48 -13.34 -1.10
CA PRO A 357 4.91 -13.87 -2.36
C PRO A 357 3.38 -14.03 -2.35
N TRP A 358 2.69 -13.56 -1.35
CA TRP A 358 1.23 -13.54 -1.24
C TRP A 358 0.76 -12.29 -0.50
N PRO A 359 -0.52 -11.90 -0.63
CA PRO A 359 -1.05 -10.75 0.09
C PRO A 359 -0.84 -10.88 1.60
N CYS A 360 -0.19 -9.91 2.18
CA CYS A 360 -0.05 -9.71 3.62
C CYS A 360 0.36 -8.26 3.90
N GLY A 361 0.41 -7.87 5.17
CA GLY A 361 0.85 -6.54 5.54
C GLY A 361 0.87 -6.33 7.05
N VAL A 362 1.00 -5.08 7.45
CA VAL A 362 0.98 -4.63 8.84
C VAL A 362 -0.04 -3.51 8.96
N PHE A 363 -0.91 -3.61 9.94
CA PHE A 363 -1.72 -2.51 10.44
C PHE A 363 -1.23 -2.14 11.83
N MET A 364 -1.19 -0.85 12.13
CA MET A 364 -0.81 -0.34 13.43
C MET A 364 -1.65 0.86 13.83
N THR A 365 -1.99 0.91 15.11
CA THR A 365 -2.67 2.00 15.79
C THR A 365 -2.15 2.10 17.24
N LYS A 366 -2.70 2.98 18.07
CA LYS A 366 -2.41 3.00 19.51
C LYS A 366 -3.39 2.13 20.29
N ALA A 367 -2.95 1.63 21.44
CA ALA A 367 -3.78 0.77 22.31
C ALA A 367 -5.12 1.45 22.67
N LYS A 368 -5.11 2.78 22.93
CA LYS A 368 -6.32 3.56 23.20
C LYS A 368 -7.35 3.61 22.06
N TYR A 369 -6.94 3.28 20.84
CA TYR A 369 -7.78 3.28 19.65
C TYR A 369 -8.14 1.87 19.19
N GLN A 370 -7.67 0.84 19.89
CA GLN A 370 -8.00 -0.54 19.56
C GLN A 370 -9.51 -0.76 19.61
N LEU A 371 -10.07 -1.36 18.56
CA LEU A 371 -11.47 -1.73 18.51
C LEU A 371 -11.76 -2.82 19.55
N GLU A 372 -12.71 -2.59 20.43
CA GLU A 372 -13.21 -3.63 21.32
C GLU A 372 -14.03 -4.65 20.54
N PRO A 373 -13.68 -5.95 20.61
CA PRO A 373 -14.47 -6.97 19.94
C PRO A 373 -15.86 -7.08 20.59
N PRO A 374 -16.92 -7.27 19.78
CA PRO A 374 -18.29 -7.35 20.29
C PRO A 374 -18.54 -8.56 21.18
N THR A 375 -17.70 -9.59 21.08
CA THR A 375 -17.77 -10.83 21.88
C THR A 375 -16.38 -11.35 22.22
N ARG A 376 -16.29 -12.14 23.29
CA ARG A 376 -15.05 -12.84 23.69
C ARG A 376 -15.33 -14.34 23.70
N PRO A 377 -15.27 -15.01 22.52
CA PRO A 377 -15.61 -16.44 22.44
C PRO A 377 -14.55 -17.29 23.15
N GLU A 378 -15.00 -18.13 24.08
CA GLU A 378 -14.13 -18.95 24.93
C GLU A 378 -13.23 -19.91 24.12
N TYR A 379 -13.74 -20.46 23.00
CA TYR A 379 -12.99 -21.40 22.19
C TYR A 379 -11.75 -20.80 21.50
N ILE A 380 -11.71 -19.50 21.29
CA ILE A 380 -10.54 -18.79 20.77
C ILE A 380 -9.48 -18.63 21.88
N GLY A 381 -9.94 -18.40 23.12
CA GLY A 381 -9.09 -18.20 24.30
C GLY A 381 -8.28 -16.90 24.26
N ALA A 382 -8.65 -15.96 23.38
CA ALA A 382 -8.13 -14.61 23.25
C ALA A 382 -9.22 -13.71 22.64
N PRO A 383 -9.21 -12.39 22.88
CA PRO A 383 -10.10 -11.48 22.17
C PRO A 383 -9.94 -11.59 20.65
N ASP A 384 -11.04 -11.51 19.92
CA ASP A 384 -11.02 -11.40 18.46
C ASP A 384 -11.00 -9.92 18.07
N SER A 385 -9.83 -9.30 18.24
CA SER A 385 -9.61 -7.87 18.06
C SER A 385 -9.12 -7.50 16.65
N THR A 386 -9.06 -8.48 15.74
CA THR A 386 -8.56 -8.28 14.36
C THR A 386 -9.71 -8.33 13.35
N PHE A 387 -9.49 -7.83 12.11
CA PHE A 387 -10.52 -7.83 11.07
C PHE A 387 -10.93 -9.26 10.66
N ALA A 388 -9.94 -10.14 10.51
CA ALA A 388 -10.15 -11.55 10.17
C ALA A 388 -9.90 -12.42 11.41
N GLY A 389 -10.81 -13.34 11.72
CA GLY A 389 -10.63 -14.27 12.85
C GLY A 389 -9.41 -15.18 12.65
N SER A 390 -9.38 -15.96 11.57
CA SER A 390 -8.21 -16.76 11.16
C SER A 390 -7.24 -15.91 10.35
N ARG A 391 -5.96 -15.91 10.72
CA ARG A 391 -4.91 -15.15 10.05
C ARG A 391 -3.73 -16.05 9.65
N ASN A 392 -3.16 -15.78 8.48
CA ASN A 392 -2.04 -16.57 7.95
C ASN A 392 -0.80 -16.44 8.85
N GLY A 393 -0.50 -17.49 9.62
CA GLY A 393 0.67 -17.54 10.49
C GLY A 393 2.00 -17.76 9.76
N PHE A 394 1.99 -18.05 8.46
CA PHE A 394 3.22 -18.19 7.67
C PHE A 394 3.77 -16.83 7.21
N SER A 395 2.91 -15.83 6.97
CA SER A 395 3.32 -14.48 6.59
C SER A 395 4.29 -13.81 7.58
N PRO A 396 4.10 -13.90 8.91
CA PRO A 396 5.07 -13.40 9.88
C PRO A 396 6.47 -14.00 9.72
N LEU A 397 6.56 -15.30 9.46
CA LEU A 397 7.85 -15.98 9.27
C LEU A 397 8.59 -15.45 8.04
N VAL A 398 7.87 -15.30 6.91
CA VAL A 398 8.46 -14.81 5.66
C VAL A 398 8.91 -13.36 5.78
N LEU A 399 8.08 -12.50 6.37
CA LEU A 399 8.44 -11.10 6.54
C LEU A 399 9.57 -10.92 7.56
N TRP A 400 9.56 -11.67 8.66
CA TRP A 400 10.62 -11.68 9.64
C TRP A 400 11.97 -12.15 9.03
N ASP A 401 11.96 -13.22 8.25
CA ASP A 401 13.16 -13.73 7.57
C ASP A 401 13.73 -12.66 6.63
N HIS A 402 12.87 -12.01 5.82
CA HIS A 402 13.28 -10.91 4.96
C HIS A 402 13.90 -9.75 5.76
N LEU A 403 13.22 -9.28 6.80
CA LEU A 403 13.70 -8.16 7.62
C LEU A 403 15.00 -8.48 8.37
N SER A 404 15.15 -9.73 8.85
CA SER A 404 16.33 -10.15 9.58
C SER A 404 17.60 -10.25 8.72
N ARG A 405 17.44 -10.39 7.40
CA ARG A 405 18.58 -10.46 6.44
C ARG A 405 19.07 -9.10 5.98
N HIS A 406 18.28 -8.03 6.17
CA HIS A 406 18.59 -6.71 5.64
C HIS A 406 18.75 -5.70 6.77
N SER A 407 19.96 -5.16 6.91
CA SER A 407 20.21 -4.03 7.81
C SER A 407 19.49 -2.76 7.31
N TYR A 408 19.40 -1.73 8.15
CA TYR A 408 18.87 -0.42 7.71
C TYR A 408 19.72 0.18 6.59
N ARG A 409 21.03 -0.06 6.60
CA ARG A 409 21.91 0.38 5.51
C ARG A 409 21.57 -0.33 4.19
N ASP A 410 21.27 -1.63 4.22
CA ASP A 410 20.83 -2.36 3.02
C ASP A 410 19.50 -1.83 2.49
N GLN A 411 18.57 -1.49 3.38
CA GLN A 411 17.28 -0.91 2.99
C GLN A 411 17.44 0.49 2.37
N VAL A 412 18.33 1.34 2.93
CA VAL A 412 18.69 2.63 2.34
C VAL A 412 19.31 2.44 0.96
N GLU A 413 20.21 1.47 0.79
CA GLU A 413 20.81 1.18 -0.52
C GLU A 413 19.78 0.68 -1.54
N ARG A 414 18.81 -0.13 -1.12
CA ARG A 414 17.72 -0.60 -1.98
C ARG A 414 16.87 0.57 -2.50
N ILE A 415 16.46 1.49 -1.63
CA ILE A 415 15.66 2.65 -2.06
C ILE A 415 16.49 3.64 -2.87
N ARG A 416 17.78 3.85 -2.54
CA ARG A 416 18.70 4.65 -3.36
C ARG A 416 18.77 4.13 -4.79
N ARG A 417 18.98 2.81 -4.97
CA ARG A 417 19.03 2.15 -6.26
C ARG A 417 17.71 2.30 -7.04
N SER A 418 16.58 2.14 -6.39
CA SER A 418 15.26 2.35 -7.01
C SER A 418 15.08 3.78 -7.51
N GLN A 419 15.50 4.78 -6.72
CA GLN A 419 15.46 6.20 -7.11
C GLN A 419 16.38 6.50 -8.31
N GLU A 420 17.59 5.94 -8.33
CA GLU A 420 18.53 6.10 -9.44
C GLU A 420 17.99 5.47 -10.73
N LEU A 421 17.39 4.27 -10.64
CA LEU A 421 16.77 3.61 -11.79
C LEU A 421 15.55 4.38 -12.30
N ALA A 422 14.75 5.00 -11.41
CA ALA A 422 13.64 5.85 -11.81
C ALA A 422 14.14 7.06 -12.61
N GLY A 423 15.15 7.76 -12.11
CA GLY A 423 15.79 8.87 -12.84
C GLY A 423 16.46 8.41 -14.15
N TYR A 424 17.02 7.20 -14.17
CA TYR A 424 17.56 6.63 -15.41
C TYR A 424 16.46 6.41 -16.45
N LEU A 425 15.36 5.74 -16.09
CA LEU A 425 14.27 5.48 -17.02
C LEU A 425 13.66 6.77 -17.56
N GLU A 426 13.41 7.76 -16.69
CA GLU A 426 12.86 9.06 -17.07
C GLU A 426 13.74 9.75 -18.13
N ARG A 427 15.06 9.85 -17.90
CA ARG A 427 15.99 10.42 -18.88
C ARG A 427 16.00 9.65 -20.20
N ARG A 428 16.03 8.32 -20.16
CA ARG A 428 16.05 7.49 -21.36
C ARG A 428 14.76 7.63 -22.18
N LEU A 429 13.62 7.84 -21.55
CA LEU A 429 12.36 8.12 -22.24
C LEU A 429 12.41 9.49 -22.93
N HIS A 430 12.96 10.54 -22.30
CA HIS A 430 13.19 11.83 -22.95
C HIS A 430 14.20 11.74 -24.12
N GLU A 431 15.25 10.95 -23.97
CA GLU A 431 16.19 10.69 -25.07
C GLU A 431 15.47 10.00 -26.24
N LEU A 432 14.61 9.03 -25.98
CA LEU A 432 13.80 8.35 -27.00
C LEU A 432 12.81 9.31 -27.69
N GLU A 433 12.19 10.25 -26.95
CA GLU A 433 11.40 11.34 -27.54
C GLU A 433 12.24 12.15 -28.53
N ALA A 434 13.45 12.55 -28.13
CA ALA A 434 14.34 13.35 -28.99
C ALA A 434 14.83 12.58 -30.24
N GLU A 435 15.12 11.28 -30.09
CA GLU A 435 15.55 10.40 -31.18
C GLU A 435 14.45 10.11 -32.20
N THR A 436 13.21 9.95 -31.74
CA THR A 436 12.08 9.54 -32.59
C THR A 436 11.22 10.71 -33.07
N GLY A 437 11.29 11.86 -32.42
CA GLY A 437 10.40 13.00 -32.65
C GLY A 437 8.96 12.76 -32.15
N VAL A 438 8.73 11.73 -31.32
CA VAL A 438 7.41 11.33 -30.81
C VAL A 438 7.30 11.65 -29.33
N GLU A 439 6.22 12.27 -28.92
CA GLU A 439 5.95 12.56 -27.51
C GLU A 439 5.59 11.29 -26.72
N LEU A 440 6.32 11.00 -25.66
CA LEU A 440 6.07 9.90 -24.72
C LEU A 440 5.50 10.38 -23.38
N TRP A 441 5.55 11.67 -23.10
CA TRP A 441 5.07 12.33 -21.88
C TRP A 441 5.65 11.71 -20.59
N PRO A 442 6.96 11.44 -20.51
CA PRO A 442 7.51 10.84 -19.30
C PRO A 442 7.33 11.79 -18.12
N ALA A 443 6.86 11.24 -17.00
CA ALA A 443 6.66 12.01 -15.78
C ALA A 443 6.96 11.17 -14.55
N ARG A 444 7.62 11.78 -13.58
CA ARG A 444 7.93 11.20 -12.28
C ARG A 444 7.65 12.22 -11.18
N THR A 445 6.86 11.83 -10.21
CA THR A 445 6.66 12.62 -9.01
C THR A 445 7.96 12.65 -8.19
N PRO A 446 8.37 13.81 -7.63
CA PRO A 446 9.54 13.88 -6.76
C PRO A 446 9.46 12.85 -5.62
N GLY A 447 10.55 12.13 -5.40
CA GLY A 447 10.60 11.05 -4.39
C GLY A 447 9.98 9.72 -4.81
N ALA A 448 9.17 9.67 -5.88
CA ALA A 448 8.56 8.43 -6.36
C ALA A 448 9.58 7.48 -6.99
N ILE A 449 9.31 6.19 -6.82
CA ILE A 449 9.98 5.10 -7.55
C ILE A 449 9.14 4.64 -8.74
N THR A 450 8.28 5.51 -9.25
CA THR A 450 7.31 5.27 -10.32
C THR A 450 7.59 6.26 -11.44
N VAL A 451 7.63 5.76 -12.69
CA VAL A 451 7.73 6.58 -13.89
C VAL A 451 6.54 6.25 -14.77
N ARG A 452 5.74 7.26 -15.13
CA ARG A 452 4.62 7.11 -16.06
C ARG A 452 5.01 7.64 -17.43
N PHE A 453 4.42 7.06 -18.47
CA PHE A 453 4.63 7.50 -19.85
C PHE A 453 3.49 7.04 -20.77
N ARG A 454 3.52 7.43 -22.05
CA ARG A 454 2.51 7.11 -23.05
C ARG A 454 2.33 5.59 -23.20
N LYS A 455 1.07 5.16 -23.25
CA LYS A 455 0.68 3.76 -23.39
C LYS A 455 1.13 3.18 -24.74
N PRO A 456 1.92 2.10 -24.74
CA PRO A 456 2.33 1.40 -25.97
C PRO A 456 1.25 0.46 -26.48
N SER A 457 1.58 -0.37 -27.46
CA SER A 457 0.70 -1.42 -27.98
C SER A 457 0.24 -2.41 -26.90
N ALA A 458 -0.91 -3.04 -27.14
CA ALA A 458 -1.45 -4.06 -26.24
C ALA A 458 -0.47 -5.24 -26.00
N ASP A 459 0.33 -5.58 -27.03
CA ASP A 459 1.34 -6.64 -26.92
C ASP A 459 2.45 -6.28 -25.92
N LEU A 460 2.94 -5.03 -25.95
CA LEU A 460 3.93 -4.58 -24.97
C LEU A 460 3.34 -4.41 -23.58
N VAL A 461 2.09 -3.94 -23.46
CA VAL A 461 1.36 -3.90 -22.19
C VAL A 461 1.29 -5.30 -21.59
N ALA A 462 0.93 -6.31 -22.37
CA ALA A 462 0.84 -7.70 -21.92
C ALA A 462 2.21 -8.31 -21.58
N LYS A 463 3.23 -8.07 -22.45
CA LYS A 463 4.60 -8.57 -22.27
C LYS A 463 5.20 -8.08 -20.95
N TRP A 464 5.15 -6.77 -20.72
CA TRP A 464 5.78 -6.11 -19.58
C TRP A 464 4.88 -5.98 -18.36
N SER A 465 3.65 -6.52 -18.45
CA SER A 465 2.62 -6.42 -17.39
C SER A 465 2.44 -4.96 -16.94
N LEU A 466 2.30 -4.04 -17.91
CA LEU A 466 2.15 -2.62 -17.62
C LEU A 466 0.74 -2.33 -17.11
N SER A 467 0.63 -1.56 -16.06
CA SER A 467 -0.65 -1.04 -15.56
C SER A 467 -1.03 0.23 -16.34
N CYS A 468 -2.28 0.32 -16.76
CA CYS A 468 -2.76 1.37 -17.66
C CYS A 468 -3.74 2.31 -16.97
N GLU A 469 -3.69 3.58 -17.34
CA GLU A 469 -4.68 4.60 -16.99
C GLU A 469 -5.03 5.42 -18.22
N ASN A 470 -6.32 5.80 -18.34
CA ASN A 470 -6.77 6.73 -19.35
C ASN A 470 -7.30 7.99 -18.67
N VAL A 471 -6.82 9.15 -19.09
CA VAL A 471 -7.23 10.44 -18.56
C VAL A 471 -7.81 11.33 -19.66
N LEU A 472 -8.88 12.06 -19.36
CA LEU A 472 -9.40 13.11 -20.22
C LEU A 472 -8.62 14.40 -19.92
N THR A 473 -7.91 14.95 -20.90
CA THR A 473 -7.19 16.22 -20.72
C THR A 473 -8.11 17.43 -20.74
N THR A 474 -9.32 17.25 -21.28
CA THR A 474 -10.43 18.21 -21.19
C THR A 474 -11.66 17.49 -20.62
N PRO A 475 -12.18 17.89 -19.46
CA PRO A 475 -13.33 17.25 -18.85
C PRO A 475 -14.53 17.18 -19.82
N GLY A 476 -15.11 15.99 -19.96
CA GLY A 476 -16.29 15.75 -20.81
C GLY A 476 -16.03 15.61 -22.30
N ASP A 477 -14.79 15.80 -22.79
CA ASP A 477 -14.43 15.63 -24.21
C ASP A 477 -13.67 14.31 -24.43
N PRO A 478 -14.34 13.25 -24.95
CA PRO A 478 -13.70 11.94 -25.15
C PRO A 478 -12.61 11.97 -26.24
N THR A 479 -12.54 13.01 -27.08
CA THR A 479 -11.49 13.15 -28.11
C THR A 479 -10.15 13.52 -27.50
N THR A 480 -10.13 13.98 -26.25
CA THR A 480 -8.91 14.38 -25.53
C THR A 480 -8.37 13.28 -24.62
N LEU A 481 -8.74 12.01 -24.88
CA LEU A 481 -8.30 10.86 -24.09
C LEU A 481 -6.80 10.59 -24.29
N ARG A 482 -6.03 10.64 -23.20
CA ARG A 482 -4.63 10.18 -23.17
C ARG A 482 -4.49 8.88 -22.40
N GLY A 483 -3.83 7.90 -23.03
CA GLY A 483 -3.48 6.64 -22.38
C GLY A 483 -2.08 6.71 -21.79
N TYR A 484 -1.95 6.39 -20.51
CA TYR A 484 -0.70 6.27 -19.79
C TYR A 484 -0.47 4.82 -19.33
N VAL A 485 0.79 4.49 -19.14
CA VAL A 485 1.26 3.34 -18.36
C VAL A 485 2.27 3.82 -17.34
N HIS A 486 2.54 2.98 -16.35
CA HIS A 486 3.62 3.23 -15.42
C HIS A 486 4.53 2.02 -15.22
N VAL A 487 5.76 2.29 -14.79
CA VAL A 487 6.76 1.33 -14.34
C VAL A 487 7.11 1.63 -12.89
N PHE A 488 7.10 0.60 -12.05
CA PHE A 488 7.59 0.65 -10.68
C PHE A 488 9.02 0.12 -10.59
N LEU A 489 9.94 0.95 -10.10
CA LEU A 489 11.34 0.58 -9.89
C LEU A 489 11.51 -0.16 -8.57
N MET A 490 10.84 -1.33 -8.49
CA MET A 490 10.93 -2.20 -7.32
C MET A 490 12.35 -2.80 -7.20
N PRO A 491 12.79 -3.27 -6.01
CA PRO A 491 14.12 -3.83 -5.80
C PRO A 491 14.55 -4.92 -6.79
N SER A 492 13.60 -5.66 -7.36
CA SER A 492 13.85 -6.71 -8.37
C SER A 492 14.00 -6.18 -9.80
N VAL A 493 13.88 -4.88 -10.04
CA VAL A 493 14.10 -4.25 -11.34
C VAL A 493 15.56 -3.83 -11.44
N ASP A 494 16.20 -4.17 -12.56
CA ASP A 494 17.56 -3.79 -12.86
C ASP A 494 17.64 -3.00 -14.18
N ARG A 495 18.82 -2.46 -14.45
CA ARG A 495 19.07 -1.67 -15.65
C ARG A 495 18.88 -2.48 -16.94
N ALA A 496 19.31 -3.74 -16.97
CA ALA A 496 19.17 -4.59 -18.16
C ALA A 496 17.70 -4.81 -18.53
N LYS A 497 16.83 -4.97 -17.52
CA LYS A 497 15.38 -5.07 -17.71
C LYS A 497 14.79 -3.77 -18.30
N LEU A 498 15.25 -2.61 -17.84
CA LEU A 498 14.83 -1.31 -18.36
C LEU A 498 15.32 -1.07 -19.80
N ASP A 499 16.57 -1.43 -20.09
CA ASP A 499 17.14 -1.33 -21.46
C ASP A 499 16.38 -2.21 -22.44
N ALA A 500 15.94 -3.40 -22.02
CA ALA A 500 15.11 -4.27 -22.85
C ALA A 500 13.70 -3.67 -23.09
N LEU A 501 13.08 -3.08 -22.08
CA LEU A 501 11.81 -2.35 -22.22
C LEU A 501 11.96 -1.18 -23.20
N LEU A 502 12.97 -0.34 -23.04
CA LEU A 502 13.25 0.80 -23.91
C LEU A 502 13.51 0.36 -25.36
N SER A 503 14.25 -0.74 -25.56
CA SER A 503 14.46 -1.32 -26.87
C SER A 503 13.16 -1.81 -27.53
N ASP A 504 12.22 -2.33 -26.75
CA ASP A 504 10.90 -2.71 -27.26
C ASP A 504 10.07 -1.46 -27.63
N LEU A 505 10.06 -0.45 -26.75
CA LEU A 505 9.35 0.83 -26.99
C LEU A 505 9.84 1.53 -28.26
N ALA A 506 11.15 1.55 -28.49
CA ALA A 506 11.76 2.14 -29.70
C ALA A 506 11.30 1.49 -31.01
N ARG A 507 10.69 0.31 -30.98
CA ARG A 507 10.19 -0.44 -32.14
C ARG A 507 8.68 -0.59 -32.16
N ASP A 508 7.99 -0.06 -31.13
CA ASP A 508 6.55 -0.22 -30.98
C ASP A 508 5.79 0.67 -32.00
N PRO A 509 4.92 0.09 -32.84
CA PRO A 509 4.23 0.86 -33.88
C PRO A 509 3.24 1.89 -33.31
N VAL A 510 2.71 1.67 -32.10
CA VAL A 510 1.80 2.62 -31.44
C VAL A 510 2.58 3.80 -30.87
N ILE A 511 3.77 3.55 -30.33
CA ILE A 511 4.69 4.60 -29.86
C ILE A 511 5.19 5.44 -31.05
N LEU A 512 5.58 4.81 -32.16
CA LEU A 512 6.11 5.49 -33.34
C LEU A 512 5.04 6.19 -34.21
N ALA A 513 3.75 5.89 -33.97
CA ALA A 513 2.67 6.60 -34.62
C ALA A 513 2.53 8.02 -34.03
N THR A 514 2.52 9.03 -34.87
CA THR A 514 2.17 10.41 -34.44
C THR A 514 0.76 10.39 -33.84
N PRO A 515 0.54 11.01 -32.67
CA PRO A 515 -0.83 11.19 -32.15
C PRO A 515 -1.68 11.92 -33.20
N ALA A 516 -2.86 11.37 -33.48
CA ALA A 516 -3.79 11.99 -34.45
C ALA A 516 -4.38 13.28 -33.88
#